data_f6e4d766ce678443bc43129d01795fe0
#
_entry.id   f6e4d766ce678443bc43129d01795fe0
#
_cell.length_a   1.000
_cell.length_b   1.000
_cell.length_c   1.000
_cell.angle_alpha   90.00
_cell.angle_beta   90.00
_cell.angle_gamma   90.00
#
_symmetry.space_group_name_H-M   'P 1'
#
loop_
_entity.id
_entity.type
_entity.pdbx_description
1 polymer ?
#
loop_
_entity_poly.entity_id
_entity_poly.type
_entity_poly.pdbx_seq_one_letter_code
_entity_poly.pdbx_strand_id
1 'polypeptide(L)'
;TATVSMNGKDYTDTKETDVVDPLGHKYGEPTFKWSDDHKTCTATFTCENDNSHVETVDCTITPETTKAVTCKEDGEIVYTASCEFGGKTYTNPETYKEVVKSSGHQYKDPVYTWSTDDEGNKGWVAAFTCSICGKTENVPGTVKAETTKEVTCTEDGSIKYTATISFNDQTYTTSKIETVQKTGHKYDDNGVCTVCGHKKPVITLKAKKAVYTGKAISIDEPTITEGEVVNLNYSYYSDKDCKNEISEPVDPGVYYVTVTADAGSDNAGVTSNTVTLTIAPQATKVTSVANATSNVTVSWNKVSKASGYYVYRSTDGKKFTKIATVKSASTVKYNDKKATKNGQKYVYKVVTYYNGNQTVSSAYSAAKTGYRLSTMKVSSLTNKKGKKAYIKWTKNSKSTGYQIKYVTGKSKAKTVKASSKAKTKTISKLKKGKTYKVRIRSYKKVSNVTYYSAWSKQKSVKIKK
;
A
#
# COMPACT_ATOMS: atom_id res chain seq x y z
N THR A 1 -38.37 -84.39 -80.77
CA THR A 1 -37.86 -85.51 -81.51
C THR A 1 -38.86 -86.66 -81.34
N ALA A 2 -39.50 -87.14 -82.47
CA ALA A 2 -40.34 -88.35 -82.47
C ALA A 2 -39.59 -89.43 -83.26
N THR A 3 -39.46 -90.66 -82.76
CA THR A 3 -38.78 -91.77 -83.39
C THR A 3 -39.76 -92.88 -83.62
N VAL A 4 -39.89 -93.38 -84.87
CA VAL A 4 -40.72 -94.53 -85.20
C VAL A 4 -39.78 -95.60 -85.76
N SER A 5 -39.83 -96.80 -85.22
CA SER A 5 -39.07 -97.92 -85.69
C SER A 5 -39.94 -98.81 -86.61
N MET A 6 -39.49 -99.04 -87.81
CA MET A 6 -40.16 -99.97 -88.73
C MET A 6 -39.05 -100.81 -89.48
N ASN A 7 -39.23 -102.14 -89.40
CA ASN A 7 -38.27 -103.11 -90.01
C ASN A 7 -36.84 -102.98 -89.52
N GLY A 8 -36.67 -102.69 -88.14
CA GLY A 8 -35.33 -102.64 -87.54
C GLY A 8 -34.51 -101.37 -87.87
N LYS A 9 -35.21 -100.33 -88.35
CA LYS A 9 -34.60 -99.07 -88.70
C LYS A 9 -35.40 -97.95 -88.01
N ASP A 10 -34.72 -97.13 -87.22
CA ASP A 10 -35.31 -95.98 -86.60
C ASP A 10 -35.28 -94.76 -87.50
N TYR A 11 -36.44 -94.15 -87.66
CA TYR A 11 -36.62 -92.88 -88.35
C TYR A 11 -36.92 -91.82 -87.26
N THR A 12 -36.03 -90.83 -87.13
CA THR A 12 -36.17 -89.77 -86.15
C THR A 12 -36.51 -88.45 -86.89
N ASP A 13 -37.58 -87.85 -86.58
CA ASP A 13 -37.91 -86.48 -86.99
C ASP A 13 -37.83 -85.58 -85.82
N THR A 14 -37.08 -84.46 -85.94
CA THR A 14 -36.88 -83.48 -84.87
C THR A 14 -37.52 -82.16 -85.36
N LYS A 15 -38.60 -81.80 -84.69
CA LYS A 15 -39.18 -80.49 -84.88
C LYS A 15 -38.45 -79.54 -83.94
N GLU A 16 -37.69 -78.59 -84.46
CA GLU A 16 -37.23 -77.47 -83.67
C GLU A 16 -38.44 -76.56 -83.34
N THR A 17 -38.64 -76.34 -82.12
CA THR A 17 -39.59 -75.28 -81.62
C THR A 17 -38.81 -73.99 -81.67
N ASP A 18 -39.30 -73.02 -82.39
CA ASP A 18 -38.78 -71.68 -82.35
C ASP A 18 -38.83 -71.19 -80.90
N VAL A 19 -37.63 -70.89 -80.32
CA VAL A 19 -37.56 -70.24 -79.01
C VAL A 19 -37.90 -68.79 -79.25
N VAL A 20 -39.05 -68.40 -78.83
CA VAL A 20 -39.43 -66.99 -78.76
C VAL A 20 -38.74 -66.38 -77.56
N ASP A 21 -37.81 -65.41 -77.77
CA ASP A 21 -37.17 -64.65 -76.67
C ASP A 21 -38.24 -63.99 -75.82
N PRO A 22 -38.08 -64.04 -74.53
CA PRO A 22 -39.02 -63.39 -73.65
C PRO A 22 -39.04 -61.90 -73.93
N LEU A 23 -40.22 -61.32 -74.00
CA LEU A 23 -40.49 -59.88 -74.29
C LEU A 23 -39.87 -58.91 -73.31
N GLY A 24 -39.29 -59.44 -72.20
CA GLY A 24 -38.77 -58.61 -71.07
C GLY A 24 -39.91 -57.90 -70.34
N HIS A 25 -39.54 -57.29 -69.19
CA HIS A 25 -40.52 -56.50 -68.46
C HIS A 25 -40.53 -55.07 -69.00
N LYS A 26 -41.71 -54.54 -69.25
CA LYS A 26 -41.95 -53.18 -69.64
C LYS A 26 -42.98 -52.63 -68.64
N TYR A 27 -42.45 -51.77 -67.68
CA TYR A 27 -43.31 -51.18 -66.62
C TYR A 27 -43.83 -49.83 -67.11
N GLY A 28 -45.11 -49.59 -66.85
CA GLY A 28 -45.78 -48.31 -67.10
C GLY A 28 -45.55 -47.29 -65.98
N GLU A 29 -46.35 -46.21 -65.98
CA GLU A 29 -46.31 -45.22 -64.88
C GLU A 29 -46.88 -45.91 -63.62
N PRO A 30 -46.34 -45.59 -62.42
CA PRO A 30 -46.71 -46.22 -61.17
C PRO A 30 -48.01 -45.67 -60.64
N THR A 31 -48.70 -46.53 -59.87
CA THR A 31 -49.79 -46.06 -58.98
C THR A 31 -49.23 -45.81 -57.61
N PHE A 32 -49.36 -44.60 -57.16
CA PHE A 32 -48.94 -44.23 -55.82
C PHE A 32 -50.02 -44.44 -54.76
N LYS A 33 -49.61 -44.87 -53.56
CA LYS A 33 -50.52 -45.02 -52.43
C LYS A 33 -49.85 -44.50 -51.17
N TRP A 34 -50.42 -43.49 -50.57
CA TRP A 34 -50.08 -43.04 -49.18
C TRP A 34 -50.61 -44.02 -48.15
N SER A 35 -49.87 -44.21 -47.06
CA SER A 35 -50.42 -44.88 -45.88
C SER A 35 -51.51 -44.00 -45.22
N ASP A 36 -52.38 -44.61 -44.41
CA ASP A 36 -53.47 -43.89 -43.78
C ASP A 36 -53.00 -42.77 -42.84
N ASP A 37 -51.79 -42.92 -42.29
CA ASP A 37 -51.17 -41.92 -41.43
C ASP A 37 -50.27 -40.94 -42.20
N HIS A 38 -50.22 -41.07 -43.54
CA HIS A 38 -49.41 -40.26 -44.47
C HIS A 38 -47.92 -40.24 -44.21
N LYS A 39 -47.39 -41.20 -43.43
CA LYS A 39 -45.95 -41.27 -43.09
C LYS A 39 -45.12 -42.05 -44.09
N THR A 40 -45.77 -42.88 -44.90
CA THR A 40 -45.16 -43.62 -45.94
C THR A 40 -45.96 -43.50 -47.22
N CYS A 41 -45.30 -43.65 -48.37
CA CYS A 41 -45.92 -43.73 -49.66
C CYS A 41 -45.23 -44.83 -50.46
N THR A 42 -46.01 -45.66 -51.18
CA THR A 42 -45.49 -46.69 -52.04
C THR A 42 -45.90 -46.42 -53.48
N ALA A 43 -45.04 -46.74 -54.37
CA ALA A 43 -45.27 -46.73 -55.86
C ALA A 43 -45.30 -48.14 -56.37
N THR A 44 -46.42 -48.50 -57.04
CA THR A 44 -46.66 -49.84 -57.61
C THR A 44 -46.53 -49.74 -59.11
N PHE A 45 -45.60 -50.46 -59.65
CA PHE A 45 -45.32 -50.60 -61.13
C PHE A 45 -45.87 -51.91 -61.61
N THR A 46 -46.74 -51.88 -62.62
CA THR A 46 -47.32 -53.07 -63.25
C THR A 46 -46.69 -53.23 -64.60
N CYS A 47 -46.24 -54.43 -64.93
CA CYS A 47 -45.69 -54.77 -66.26
C CYS A 47 -46.78 -54.74 -67.30
N GLU A 48 -46.60 -54.00 -68.42
CA GLU A 48 -47.54 -53.92 -69.55
C GLU A 48 -47.58 -55.21 -70.34
N ASN A 49 -46.55 -56.05 -70.29
CA ASN A 49 -46.48 -57.32 -71.00
C ASN A 49 -47.15 -58.46 -70.22
N ASP A 50 -47.25 -58.35 -68.91
CA ASP A 50 -47.91 -59.30 -68.02
C ASP A 50 -48.34 -58.62 -66.73
N ASN A 51 -49.60 -58.34 -66.56
CA ASN A 51 -50.16 -57.59 -65.39
C ASN A 51 -50.04 -58.34 -64.07
N SER A 52 -49.65 -59.60 -64.09
CA SER A 52 -49.34 -60.31 -62.83
C SER A 52 -47.99 -59.97 -62.26
N HIS A 53 -47.11 -59.37 -63.06
CA HIS A 53 -45.79 -58.88 -62.58
C HIS A 53 -45.90 -57.48 -62.11
N VAL A 54 -45.86 -57.31 -60.75
CA VAL A 54 -46.01 -56.06 -60.03
C VAL A 54 -44.79 -55.88 -59.17
N GLU A 55 -44.18 -54.69 -59.26
CA GLU A 55 -43.07 -54.29 -58.39
C GLU A 55 -43.56 -53.08 -57.48
N THR A 56 -43.23 -53.13 -56.24
CA THR A 56 -43.58 -52.07 -55.32
C THR A 56 -42.31 -51.45 -54.69
N VAL A 57 -42.19 -50.16 -54.77
CA VAL A 57 -41.03 -49.40 -54.31
C VAL A 57 -41.52 -48.40 -53.30
N ASP A 58 -40.80 -48.29 -52.17
CA ASP A 58 -41.02 -47.25 -51.16
C ASP A 58 -40.60 -45.90 -51.66
N CYS A 59 -41.40 -44.87 -51.46
CA CYS A 59 -41.09 -43.52 -51.87
C CYS A 59 -40.37 -42.78 -50.78
N THR A 60 -39.44 -41.94 -51.17
CA THR A 60 -38.86 -40.92 -50.31
C THR A 60 -39.84 -39.78 -50.15
N ILE A 61 -40.13 -39.41 -48.91
CA ILE A 61 -41.02 -38.30 -48.59
C ILE A 61 -40.19 -37.04 -48.29
N THR A 62 -40.49 -35.97 -48.98
CA THR A 62 -39.83 -34.68 -48.84
C THR A 62 -40.82 -33.66 -48.29
N PRO A 63 -40.63 -33.16 -47.07
CA PRO A 63 -41.45 -32.07 -46.54
C PRO A 63 -40.99 -30.71 -47.05
N GLU A 64 -41.91 -29.85 -47.38
CA GLU A 64 -41.69 -28.46 -47.72
C GLU A 64 -42.62 -27.57 -46.91
N THR A 65 -42.07 -26.62 -46.18
CA THR A 65 -42.90 -25.65 -45.44
C THR A 65 -43.37 -24.58 -46.42
N THR A 66 -44.64 -24.69 -46.85
CA THR A 66 -45.23 -23.69 -47.77
C THR A 66 -45.77 -22.48 -47.09
N LYS A 67 -46.12 -22.61 -45.78
CA LYS A 67 -46.47 -21.49 -44.92
C LYS A 67 -45.88 -21.73 -43.54
N ALA A 68 -45.02 -20.84 -43.10
CA ALA A 68 -44.49 -20.86 -41.74
C ALA A 68 -45.61 -20.60 -40.70
N VAL A 69 -45.63 -21.40 -39.62
CA VAL A 69 -46.54 -21.15 -38.51
C VAL A 69 -46.15 -19.88 -37.80
N THR A 70 -47.12 -19.06 -37.47
CA THR A 70 -46.92 -17.86 -36.64
C THR A 70 -47.74 -17.94 -35.36
N CYS A 71 -47.61 -16.97 -34.50
CA CYS A 71 -48.39 -16.93 -33.25
C CYS A 71 -49.89 -16.75 -33.52
N LYS A 72 -50.31 -16.31 -34.68
CA LYS A 72 -51.72 -15.98 -35.03
C LYS A 72 -52.27 -16.83 -36.14
N GLU A 73 -51.43 -17.38 -36.97
CA GLU A 73 -51.83 -18.10 -38.16
C GLU A 73 -51.24 -19.50 -38.19
N ASP A 74 -52.03 -20.46 -38.57
CA ASP A 74 -51.61 -21.82 -38.78
C ASP A 74 -50.56 -21.86 -39.92
N GLY A 75 -49.56 -22.69 -39.78
CA GLY A 75 -48.62 -23.03 -40.84
C GLY A 75 -49.09 -24.20 -41.68
N GLU A 76 -48.44 -24.42 -42.80
CA GLU A 76 -48.68 -25.54 -43.72
C GLU A 76 -47.35 -26.19 -44.14
N ILE A 77 -47.29 -27.51 -44.02
CA ILE A 77 -46.23 -28.34 -44.55
C ILE A 77 -46.83 -29.20 -45.60
N VAL A 78 -46.27 -29.18 -46.81
CA VAL A 78 -46.64 -30.02 -47.93
C VAL A 78 -45.63 -31.14 -48.06
N TYR A 79 -46.07 -32.36 -48.08
CA TYR A 79 -45.24 -33.53 -48.26
C TYR A 79 -45.39 -34.04 -49.70
N THR A 80 -44.30 -34.20 -50.43
CA THR A 80 -44.23 -34.85 -51.76
C THR A 80 -43.55 -36.19 -51.61
N ALA A 81 -44.01 -37.16 -52.39
CA ALA A 81 -43.41 -38.48 -52.42
C ALA A 81 -42.78 -38.76 -53.76
N SER A 82 -41.58 -39.29 -53.84
CA SER A 82 -40.89 -39.67 -55.04
C SER A 82 -40.11 -40.97 -54.85
N CYS A 83 -40.06 -41.76 -55.94
CA CYS A 83 -39.23 -42.99 -55.96
C CYS A 83 -38.41 -43.09 -57.23
N GLU A 84 -37.37 -43.90 -57.20
CA GLU A 84 -36.56 -44.24 -58.35
C GLU A 84 -36.87 -45.71 -58.78
N PHE A 85 -37.20 -45.90 -60.03
CA PHE A 85 -37.38 -47.21 -60.60
C PHE A 85 -36.90 -47.30 -62.08
N GLY A 86 -36.12 -48.29 -62.35
CA GLY A 86 -35.53 -48.43 -63.71
C GLY A 86 -34.67 -47.28 -64.18
N GLY A 87 -33.99 -46.55 -63.21
CA GLY A 87 -33.15 -45.39 -63.54
C GLY A 87 -33.94 -44.09 -63.82
N LYS A 88 -35.25 -44.08 -63.57
CA LYS A 88 -36.11 -42.90 -63.72
C LYS A 88 -36.77 -42.56 -62.41
N THR A 89 -36.84 -41.26 -62.08
CA THR A 89 -37.55 -40.73 -60.88
C THR A 89 -39.01 -40.52 -61.27
N TYR A 90 -39.87 -41.02 -60.38
CA TYR A 90 -41.33 -40.80 -60.42
C TYR A 90 -41.79 -40.08 -59.23
N THR A 91 -42.61 -39.07 -59.42
CA THR A 91 -43.12 -38.23 -58.30
C THR A 91 -44.65 -38.40 -58.23
N ASN A 92 -45.14 -38.62 -57.04
CA ASN A 92 -46.59 -38.70 -56.84
C ASN A 92 -47.24 -37.34 -57.13
N PRO A 93 -48.17 -37.22 -58.02
CA PRO A 93 -48.87 -35.96 -58.26
C PRO A 93 -49.73 -35.49 -57.09
N GLU A 94 -50.09 -36.42 -56.24
CA GLU A 94 -50.87 -36.13 -55.03
C GLU A 94 -49.93 -35.82 -53.87
N THR A 95 -50.09 -34.64 -53.27
CA THR A 95 -49.36 -34.22 -52.11
C THR A 95 -50.21 -34.30 -50.83
N TYR A 96 -49.57 -34.55 -49.69
CA TYR A 96 -50.25 -34.48 -48.41
C TYR A 96 -49.97 -33.13 -47.76
N LYS A 97 -51.00 -32.49 -47.18
CA LYS A 97 -50.89 -31.22 -46.49
C LYS A 97 -51.13 -31.39 -45.01
N GLU A 98 -50.20 -30.98 -44.21
CA GLU A 98 -50.30 -30.93 -42.75
C GLU A 98 -50.46 -29.47 -42.28
N VAL A 99 -51.48 -29.21 -41.48
CA VAL A 99 -51.70 -27.90 -40.88
C VAL A 99 -51.04 -27.89 -39.50
N VAL A 100 -50.00 -27.10 -39.36
CA VAL A 100 -49.35 -26.85 -38.08
C VAL A 100 -50.12 -25.75 -37.37
N LYS A 101 -50.87 -26.12 -36.34
CA LYS A 101 -51.69 -25.17 -35.63
C LYS A 101 -50.87 -24.09 -34.91
N SER A 102 -51.31 -22.85 -34.99
CA SER A 102 -50.77 -21.76 -34.19
C SER A 102 -51.01 -22.01 -32.71
N SER A 103 -49.97 -21.84 -31.90
CA SER A 103 -50.07 -22.05 -30.44
C SER A 103 -50.33 -20.75 -29.67
N GLY A 104 -50.60 -19.65 -30.37
CA GLY A 104 -50.69 -18.35 -29.78
C GLY A 104 -49.29 -17.77 -29.44
N HIS A 105 -49.26 -16.69 -28.74
CA HIS A 105 -48.01 -16.15 -28.22
C HIS A 105 -47.49 -17.00 -27.07
N GLN A 106 -46.26 -17.49 -27.19
CA GLN A 106 -45.57 -18.20 -26.11
C GLN A 106 -44.47 -17.30 -25.58
N TYR A 107 -44.73 -16.73 -24.42
CA TYR A 107 -43.80 -15.79 -23.80
C TYR A 107 -42.73 -16.53 -22.97
N LYS A 108 -41.48 -16.06 -23.07
CA LYS A 108 -40.40 -16.45 -22.20
C LYS A 108 -40.52 -15.75 -20.84
N ASP A 109 -39.69 -16.16 -19.86
CA ASP A 109 -39.56 -15.44 -18.61
C ASP A 109 -39.30 -13.97 -18.86
N PRO A 110 -40.00 -13.08 -18.15
CA PRO A 110 -39.89 -11.63 -18.40
C PRO A 110 -38.56 -11.05 -17.97
N VAL A 111 -38.11 -10.04 -18.69
CA VAL A 111 -37.00 -9.18 -18.27
C VAL A 111 -37.58 -8.02 -17.48
N TYR A 112 -37.06 -7.83 -16.27
CA TYR A 112 -37.53 -6.80 -15.35
C TYR A 112 -36.71 -5.55 -15.41
N THR A 113 -37.35 -4.39 -15.50
CA THR A 113 -36.67 -3.09 -15.47
C THR A 113 -37.28 -2.20 -14.39
N TRP A 114 -36.41 -1.75 -13.47
CA TRP A 114 -36.76 -0.76 -12.46
C TRP A 114 -36.46 0.63 -12.99
N SER A 115 -37.34 1.57 -12.72
CA SER A 115 -37.17 3.00 -13.00
C SER A 115 -37.38 3.82 -11.73
N THR A 116 -36.90 5.06 -11.77
CA THR A 116 -37.21 6.07 -10.75
C THR A 116 -37.56 7.35 -11.50
N ASP A 117 -38.72 7.91 -11.19
CA ASP A 117 -39.12 9.21 -11.79
C ASP A 117 -38.42 10.38 -11.09
N ASP A 118 -38.65 11.59 -11.60
CA ASP A 118 -38.05 12.83 -11.08
C ASP A 118 -38.53 13.18 -9.66
N GLU A 119 -39.66 12.60 -9.24
CA GLU A 119 -40.23 12.73 -7.89
C GLU A 119 -39.70 11.65 -6.93
N GLY A 120 -38.90 10.71 -7.43
CA GLY A 120 -38.32 9.62 -6.64
C GLY A 120 -39.20 8.37 -6.51
N ASN A 121 -40.35 8.34 -7.17
CA ASN A 121 -41.21 7.17 -7.16
C ASN A 121 -40.60 6.02 -7.97
N LYS A 122 -40.75 4.80 -7.47
CA LYS A 122 -40.21 3.61 -8.14
C LYS A 122 -41.23 3.03 -9.09
N GLY A 123 -40.84 2.92 -10.34
CA GLY A 123 -41.59 2.18 -11.36
C GLY A 123 -40.97 0.82 -11.65
N TRP A 124 -41.76 -0.10 -12.14
CA TRP A 124 -41.31 -1.41 -12.56
C TRP A 124 -42.09 -1.89 -13.77
N VAL A 125 -41.37 -2.39 -14.76
CA VAL A 125 -41.93 -2.90 -15.99
C VAL A 125 -41.37 -4.29 -16.26
N ALA A 126 -42.23 -5.25 -16.59
CA ALA A 126 -41.82 -6.54 -17.07
C ALA A 126 -42.02 -6.62 -18.59
N ALA A 127 -40.97 -6.94 -19.31
CA ALA A 127 -40.98 -7.14 -20.75
C ALA A 127 -41.10 -8.61 -21.08
N PHE A 128 -42.28 -9.01 -21.57
CA PHE A 128 -42.59 -10.40 -22.00
C PHE A 128 -42.32 -10.51 -23.49
N THR A 129 -41.34 -11.31 -23.88
CA THR A 129 -40.96 -11.51 -25.29
C THR A 129 -41.43 -12.88 -25.77
N CYS A 130 -42.28 -12.90 -26.82
CA CYS A 130 -42.71 -14.13 -27.43
C CYS A 130 -41.55 -14.87 -28.10
N SER A 131 -41.40 -16.16 -27.78
CA SER A 131 -40.31 -17.01 -28.33
C SER A 131 -40.48 -17.32 -29.82
N ILE A 132 -41.69 -17.18 -30.34
CA ILE A 132 -42.03 -17.53 -31.74
C ILE A 132 -41.87 -16.30 -32.67
N CYS A 133 -42.45 -15.17 -32.31
CA CYS A 133 -42.47 -14.00 -33.19
C CYS A 133 -41.62 -12.84 -32.73
N GLY A 134 -40.97 -12.92 -31.55
CA GLY A 134 -40.13 -11.86 -30.99
C GLY A 134 -40.89 -10.62 -30.48
N LYS A 135 -42.23 -10.59 -30.60
CA LYS A 135 -43.01 -9.46 -30.09
C LYS A 135 -42.83 -9.32 -28.57
N THR A 136 -42.54 -8.15 -28.11
CA THR A 136 -42.41 -7.82 -26.67
C THR A 136 -43.63 -7.03 -26.22
N GLU A 137 -44.17 -7.40 -25.08
CA GLU A 137 -45.22 -6.68 -24.36
C GLU A 137 -44.67 -6.18 -23.05
N ASN A 138 -44.71 -4.86 -22.85
CA ASN A 138 -44.24 -4.19 -21.65
C ASN A 138 -45.45 -3.95 -20.73
N VAL A 139 -45.43 -4.58 -19.59
CA VAL A 139 -46.51 -4.50 -18.63
C VAL A 139 -46.03 -3.81 -17.36
N PRO A 140 -46.61 -2.66 -16.99
CA PRO A 140 -46.27 -1.98 -15.75
C PRO A 140 -46.79 -2.75 -14.55
N GLY A 141 -45.93 -2.80 -13.50
CA GLY A 141 -46.31 -3.44 -12.22
C GLY A 141 -46.67 -2.44 -11.15
N THR A 142 -47.38 -2.90 -10.14
CA THR A 142 -47.64 -2.15 -8.92
C THR A 142 -46.45 -2.30 -8.00
N VAL A 143 -45.88 -1.17 -7.49
CA VAL A 143 -44.75 -1.17 -6.55
C VAL A 143 -45.25 -0.79 -5.15
N LYS A 144 -44.92 -1.63 -4.15
CA LYS A 144 -45.16 -1.35 -2.74
C LYS A 144 -43.81 -1.15 -2.05
N ALA A 145 -43.65 -0.06 -1.32
CA ALA A 145 -42.47 0.21 -0.48
C ALA A 145 -42.75 -0.19 0.97
N GLU A 146 -41.79 -0.77 1.62
CA GLU A 146 -41.81 -1.16 3.03
C GLU A 146 -40.45 -0.83 3.66
N THR A 147 -40.44 -0.03 4.71
CA THR A 147 -39.24 0.23 5.50
C THR A 147 -38.92 -1.06 6.28
N THR A 148 -37.80 -1.69 5.92
CA THR A 148 -37.33 -2.92 6.57
C THR A 148 -36.35 -2.65 7.69
N LYS A 149 -35.69 -1.46 7.65
CA LYS A 149 -34.88 -0.94 8.72
C LYS A 149 -34.98 0.58 8.73
N GLU A 150 -35.33 1.13 9.89
CA GLU A 150 -35.35 2.58 10.07
C GLU A 150 -33.94 3.15 9.98
N VAL A 151 -33.80 4.29 9.30
CA VAL A 151 -32.56 5.04 9.24
C VAL A 151 -32.36 5.78 10.56
N THR A 152 -31.13 5.74 11.08
CA THR A 152 -30.75 6.49 12.27
C THR A 152 -29.65 7.51 11.94
N CYS A 153 -29.17 8.22 12.96
CA CYS A 153 -28.02 9.11 12.79
C CYS A 153 -26.72 8.35 12.47
N THR A 154 -26.61 7.10 12.89
CA THR A 154 -25.36 6.33 12.83
C THR A 154 -25.45 5.09 11.94
N GLU A 155 -26.66 4.63 11.65
CA GLU A 155 -26.86 3.43 10.85
C GLU A 155 -27.74 3.68 9.63
N ASP A 156 -27.33 3.08 8.52
CA ASP A 156 -28.11 3.09 7.30
C ASP A 156 -29.43 2.35 7.50
N GLY A 157 -30.49 2.91 6.97
CA GLY A 157 -31.78 2.27 6.86
C GLY A 157 -31.92 1.46 5.59
N SER A 158 -33.05 0.78 5.43
CA SER A 158 -33.35 0.06 4.19
C SER A 158 -34.83 0.06 3.89
N ILE A 159 -35.16 0.24 2.60
CA ILE A 159 -36.51 0.14 2.06
C ILE A 159 -36.53 -1.01 1.07
N LYS A 160 -37.47 -1.94 1.27
CA LYS A 160 -37.76 -3.01 0.34
C LYS A 160 -38.91 -2.57 -0.57
N TYR A 161 -38.64 -2.49 -1.85
CA TYR A 161 -39.62 -2.30 -2.89
C TYR A 161 -40.03 -3.67 -3.39
N THR A 162 -41.32 -4.00 -3.29
CA THR A 162 -41.91 -5.23 -3.85
C THR A 162 -42.82 -4.86 -5.00
N ALA A 163 -42.51 -5.38 -6.17
CA ALA A 163 -43.26 -5.13 -7.39
C ALA A 163 -44.03 -6.38 -7.77
N THR A 164 -45.31 -6.21 -8.14
CA THR A 164 -46.21 -7.29 -8.53
C THR A 164 -46.88 -6.95 -9.86
N ILE A 165 -47.00 -7.94 -10.74
CA ILE A 165 -47.64 -7.81 -12.04
C ILE A 165 -48.45 -9.09 -12.32
N SER A 166 -49.58 -8.94 -12.98
CA SER A 166 -50.38 -10.07 -13.51
C SER A 166 -50.33 -10.02 -15.04
N PHE A 167 -49.99 -11.15 -15.64
CA PHE A 167 -49.93 -11.31 -17.08
C PHE A 167 -50.35 -12.75 -17.45
N ASN A 168 -51.33 -12.90 -18.31
CA ASN A 168 -51.89 -14.18 -18.72
C ASN A 168 -52.26 -15.08 -17.53
N ASP A 169 -53.05 -14.53 -16.58
CA ASP A 169 -53.52 -15.20 -15.37
C ASP A 169 -52.42 -15.69 -14.42
N GLN A 170 -51.20 -15.26 -14.66
CA GLN A 170 -50.02 -15.56 -13.82
C GLN A 170 -49.53 -14.30 -13.13
N THR A 171 -49.22 -14.45 -11.84
CA THR A 171 -48.68 -13.34 -11.04
C THR A 171 -47.15 -13.47 -10.92
N TYR A 172 -46.47 -12.42 -11.28
CA TYR A 172 -45.01 -12.30 -11.16
C TYR A 172 -44.67 -11.28 -10.08
N THR A 173 -43.74 -11.65 -9.21
CA THR A 173 -43.32 -10.78 -8.11
C THR A 173 -41.80 -10.72 -8.07
N THR A 174 -41.27 -9.53 -7.91
CA THR A 174 -39.84 -9.31 -7.66
C THR A 174 -39.66 -8.30 -6.53
N SER A 175 -38.49 -8.27 -5.94
CA SER A 175 -38.18 -7.27 -4.92
C SER A 175 -36.76 -6.72 -5.06
N LYS A 176 -36.60 -5.48 -4.65
CA LYS A 176 -35.33 -4.76 -4.59
C LYS A 176 -35.23 -4.09 -3.24
N ILE A 177 -34.03 -4.17 -2.61
CA ILE A 177 -33.75 -3.43 -1.38
C ILE A 177 -32.85 -2.25 -1.76
N GLU A 178 -33.24 -1.07 -1.30
CA GLU A 178 -32.40 0.13 -1.40
C GLU A 178 -31.97 0.57 -0.01
N THR A 179 -30.69 0.93 0.10
CA THR A 179 -30.14 1.49 1.31
C THR A 179 -30.48 2.96 1.40
N VAL A 180 -31.02 3.38 2.54
CA VAL A 180 -31.21 4.79 2.90
C VAL A 180 -30.02 5.18 3.76
N GLN A 181 -29.18 6.06 3.24
CA GLN A 181 -27.97 6.48 3.94
C GLN A 181 -28.31 7.11 5.29
N LYS A 182 -27.55 6.75 6.31
CA LYS A 182 -27.62 7.36 7.64
C LYS A 182 -27.64 8.88 7.55
N THR A 183 -28.40 9.53 8.41
CA THR A 183 -28.63 10.99 8.33
C THR A 183 -27.49 11.81 8.94
N GLY A 184 -26.62 11.18 9.73
CA GLY A 184 -25.69 11.88 10.57
C GLY A 184 -26.36 12.59 11.76
N HIS A 185 -25.51 13.14 12.65
CA HIS A 185 -26.02 13.93 13.77
C HIS A 185 -26.19 15.40 13.34
N LYS A 186 -27.33 15.97 13.60
CA LYS A 186 -27.61 17.40 13.46
C LYS A 186 -27.57 18.05 14.83
N TYR A 187 -26.47 18.74 15.17
CA TYR A 187 -26.27 19.33 16.47
C TYR A 187 -26.87 20.73 16.57
N ASP A 188 -27.49 21.00 17.72
CA ASP A 188 -27.89 22.34 18.12
C ASP A 188 -26.69 23.18 18.65
N ASP A 189 -26.95 24.41 19.10
CA ASP A 189 -25.92 25.31 19.62
C ASP A 189 -25.27 24.79 20.92
N ASN A 190 -25.89 23.83 21.61
CA ASN A 190 -25.36 23.18 22.83
C ASN A 190 -24.58 21.92 22.50
N GLY A 191 -24.42 21.57 21.23
CA GLY A 191 -23.73 20.36 20.79
C GLY A 191 -24.52 19.08 21.05
N VAL A 192 -25.86 19.16 21.14
CA VAL A 192 -26.76 18.01 21.31
C VAL A 192 -27.49 17.72 20.00
N CYS A 193 -27.46 16.48 19.54
CA CYS A 193 -28.17 16.10 18.33
C CYS A 193 -29.68 16.22 18.54
N THR A 194 -30.35 17.00 17.67
CA THR A 194 -31.81 17.26 17.76
C THR A 194 -32.65 16.04 17.44
N VAL A 195 -32.04 14.99 16.84
CA VAL A 195 -32.74 13.76 16.42
C VAL A 195 -32.64 12.66 17.47
N CYS A 196 -31.42 12.38 17.98
CA CYS A 196 -31.16 11.25 18.88
C CYS A 196 -30.66 11.66 20.28
N GLY A 197 -30.45 12.95 20.54
CA GLY A 197 -29.93 13.44 21.82
C GLY A 197 -28.44 13.18 22.05
N HIS A 198 -27.72 12.63 21.07
CA HIS A 198 -26.29 12.37 21.19
C HIS A 198 -25.50 13.68 21.29
N LYS A 199 -24.51 13.71 22.19
CA LYS A 199 -23.67 14.87 22.35
C LYS A 199 -22.52 14.89 21.37
N LYS A 200 -22.19 16.08 20.86
CA LYS A 200 -21.05 16.28 19.96
C LYS A 200 -19.75 15.89 20.64
N PRO A 201 -18.92 15.04 19.99
CA PRO A 201 -17.65 14.64 20.57
C PRO A 201 -16.72 15.84 20.80
N VAL A 202 -15.99 15.82 21.89
CA VAL A 202 -14.92 16.78 22.17
C VAL A 202 -13.58 16.07 22.08
N ILE A 203 -12.74 16.51 21.14
CA ILE A 203 -11.41 15.97 20.91
C ILE A 203 -10.38 16.92 21.52
N THR A 204 -9.61 16.43 22.49
CA THR A 204 -8.58 17.22 23.15
C THR A 204 -7.20 16.60 22.92
N LEU A 205 -6.33 17.38 22.27
CA LEU A 205 -4.91 17.08 22.13
C LEU A 205 -4.09 17.69 23.27
N LYS A 206 -2.94 17.07 23.56
CA LYS A 206 -1.92 17.60 24.46
C LYS A 206 -0.64 17.90 23.69
N ALA A 207 0.02 19.02 24.02
CA ALA A 207 1.30 19.37 23.46
C ALA A 207 2.36 18.31 23.78
N LYS A 208 3.20 17.96 22.80
CA LYS A 208 4.25 16.94 22.95
C LYS A 208 5.63 17.55 22.73
N LYS A 209 6.58 17.08 23.53
CA LYS A 209 8.01 17.36 23.33
C LYS A 209 8.73 16.05 23.05
N ALA A 210 9.45 16.01 21.95
CA ALA A 210 10.18 14.84 21.50
C ALA A 210 11.63 15.21 21.16
N VAL A 211 12.46 14.18 20.97
CA VAL A 211 13.85 14.35 20.54
C VAL A 211 13.98 13.74 19.15
N TYR A 212 14.68 14.42 18.27
CA TYR A 212 14.96 13.98 16.91
C TYR A 212 15.54 12.55 16.85
N THR A 213 14.89 11.68 16.09
CA THR A 213 15.28 10.27 15.91
C THR A 213 15.74 9.94 14.50
N GLY A 214 15.48 10.82 13.54
CA GLY A 214 15.66 10.57 12.09
C GLY A 214 14.45 9.92 11.43
N LYS A 215 13.38 9.65 12.19
CA LYS A 215 12.09 9.14 11.71
C LYS A 215 11.00 10.15 12.01
N ALA A 216 9.85 10.00 11.33
CA ALA A 216 8.66 10.78 11.63
C ALA A 216 8.23 10.62 13.10
N ILE A 217 7.69 11.67 13.67
CA ILE A 217 7.27 11.72 15.07
C ILE A 217 5.84 12.24 15.13
N SER A 218 4.94 11.35 15.51
CA SER A 218 3.52 11.63 15.68
C SER A 218 3.22 12.33 17.01
N ILE A 219 2.10 13.05 17.06
CA ILE A 219 1.47 13.47 18.31
C ILE A 219 0.93 12.23 19.05
N ASP A 220 0.71 12.35 20.34
CA ASP A 220 0.04 11.30 21.11
C ASP A 220 -1.46 11.28 20.80
N GLU A 221 -2.11 10.15 21.02
CA GLU A 221 -3.55 10.00 20.82
C GLU A 221 -4.35 11.05 21.61
N PRO A 222 -5.43 11.60 21.01
CA PRO A 222 -6.27 12.57 21.69
C PRO A 222 -7.08 11.91 22.80
N THR A 223 -7.52 12.73 23.75
CA THR A 223 -8.60 12.35 24.66
C THR A 223 -9.92 12.73 24.03
N ILE A 224 -10.82 11.78 23.91
CA ILE A 224 -12.17 11.97 23.41
C ILE A 224 -13.11 11.91 24.60
N THR A 225 -13.93 12.94 24.77
CA THR A 225 -14.98 13.01 25.78
C THR A 225 -16.28 13.38 25.10
N GLU A 226 -17.38 12.81 25.56
CA GLU A 226 -18.72 12.93 25.00
C GLU A 226 -18.78 12.44 23.53
N GLY A 227 -19.70 11.61 23.20
CA GLY A 227 -19.88 11.05 21.87
C GLY A 227 -18.80 10.05 21.42
N GLU A 228 -19.02 9.50 20.25
CA GLU A 228 -18.10 8.56 19.59
C GLU A 228 -17.54 9.15 18.29
N VAL A 229 -16.31 8.82 17.97
CA VAL A 229 -15.64 9.18 16.70
C VAL A 229 -15.23 7.93 15.96
N VAL A 230 -15.36 7.95 14.64
CA VAL A 230 -15.09 6.76 13.80
C VAL A 230 -13.68 6.80 13.23
N ASN A 231 -13.23 7.94 12.72
CA ASN A 231 -11.93 8.10 12.11
C ASN A 231 -11.21 9.32 12.64
N LEU A 232 -9.91 9.18 12.93
CA LEU A 232 -9.05 10.28 13.35
C LEU A 232 -8.06 10.62 12.24
N ASN A 233 -8.17 11.82 11.68
CA ASN A 233 -7.29 12.35 10.66
C ASN A 233 -6.37 13.39 11.29
N TYR A 234 -5.06 13.12 11.30
CA TYR A 234 -4.05 14.00 11.88
C TYR A 234 -3.46 14.90 10.79
N SER A 235 -3.55 16.22 11.02
CA SER A 235 -2.93 17.24 10.18
C SER A 235 -1.81 17.95 10.93
N TYR A 236 -0.64 18.05 10.26
CA TYR A 236 0.55 18.70 10.80
C TYR A 236 0.85 19.97 10.00
N TYR A 237 1.25 21.04 10.67
CA TYR A 237 1.51 22.33 10.06
C TYR A 237 2.85 22.90 10.49
N SER A 238 3.52 23.60 9.58
CA SER A 238 4.77 24.28 9.85
C SER A 238 4.60 25.66 10.48
N ASP A 239 3.39 26.22 10.48
CA ASP A 239 3.04 27.55 11.00
C ASP A 239 1.87 27.49 11.97
N LYS A 240 1.81 28.51 12.85
CA LYS A 240 0.82 28.60 13.93
C LYS A 240 -0.62 28.75 13.42
N ASP A 241 -0.78 29.36 12.27
CA ASP A 241 -2.11 29.65 11.70
C ASP A 241 -2.68 28.45 10.94
N CYS A 242 -1.96 27.30 10.95
CA CYS A 242 -2.34 26.04 10.29
C CYS A 242 -2.67 26.23 8.80
N LYS A 243 -1.86 27.06 8.11
CA LYS A 243 -2.05 27.31 6.66
C LYS A 243 -1.15 26.45 5.78
N ASN A 244 0.05 26.10 6.28
CA ASN A 244 1.03 25.32 5.53
C ASN A 244 1.07 23.89 6.09
N GLU A 245 0.21 23.06 5.56
CA GLU A 245 0.16 21.65 5.91
C GLU A 245 1.40 20.92 5.41
N ILE A 246 1.90 20.00 6.20
CA ILE A 246 3.07 19.17 5.92
C ILE A 246 2.75 17.72 6.25
N SER A 247 3.53 16.79 5.73
CA SER A 247 3.52 15.41 6.21
C SER A 247 4.02 15.35 7.67
N GLU A 248 3.84 14.22 8.31
CA GLU A 248 4.32 13.95 9.67
C GLU A 248 5.80 14.35 9.83
N PRO A 249 6.13 15.23 10.82
CA PRO A 249 7.41 15.89 10.85
C PRO A 249 8.55 14.95 11.29
N VAL A 250 9.68 15.06 10.60
CA VAL A 250 10.93 14.33 10.89
C VAL A 250 11.97 15.23 11.54
N ASP A 251 12.16 16.43 11.01
CA ASP A 251 13.24 17.34 11.43
C ASP A 251 12.96 18.05 12.76
N PRO A 252 13.99 18.49 13.47
CA PRO A 252 13.80 19.35 14.64
C PRO A 252 13.03 20.61 14.27
N GLY A 253 12.13 21.08 15.16
CA GLY A 253 11.29 22.24 14.92
C GLY A 253 10.15 22.35 15.90
N VAL A 254 9.27 23.32 15.66
CA VAL A 254 7.98 23.45 16.32
C VAL A 254 6.90 23.32 15.27
N TYR A 255 6.05 22.37 15.44
CA TYR A 255 4.96 22.03 14.54
C TYR A 255 3.64 22.19 15.26
N TYR A 256 2.59 22.46 14.49
CA TYR A 256 1.23 22.61 15.02
C TYR A 256 0.41 21.45 14.51
N VAL A 257 -0.41 20.90 15.37
CA VAL A 257 -1.17 19.68 15.09
C VAL A 257 -2.61 19.88 15.44
N THR A 258 -3.48 19.46 14.54
CA THR A 258 -4.91 19.30 14.76
C THR A 258 -5.31 17.88 14.42
N VAL A 259 -6.40 17.42 14.99
CA VAL A 259 -7.05 16.17 14.63
C VAL A 259 -8.49 16.47 14.25
N THR A 260 -8.89 16.00 13.08
CA THR A 260 -10.28 16.03 12.65
C THR A 260 -10.83 14.61 12.73
N ALA A 261 -11.99 14.45 13.29
CA ALA A 261 -12.68 13.17 13.32
C ALA A 261 -14.02 13.29 12.63
N ASP A 262 -14.39 12.25 11.90
CA ASP A 262 -15.74 12.09 11.43
C ASP A 262 -16.61 11.72 12.63
N ALA A 263 -17.58 12.55 12.94
CA ALA A 263 -18.60 12.23 13.95
C ALA A 263 -19.61 11.25 13.33
N GLY A 264 -19.17 10.05 13.02
CA GLY A 264 -19.98 9.03 12.37
C GLY A 264 -20.40 9.44 10.95
N SER A 265 -21.69 9.50 10.69
CA SER A 265 -22.25 9.94 9.39
C SER A 265 -22.43 11.43 9.26
N ASP A 266 -21.98 12.22 10.24
CA ASP A 266 -22.03 13.68 10.14
C ASP A 266 -20.94 14.16 9.18
N ASN A 267 -21.33 14.86 8.14
CA ASN A 267 -20.43 15.57 7.23
C ASN A 267 -19.72 16.78 7.87
N ALA A 268 -20.02 17.08 9.13
CA ALA A 268 -19.37 18.12 9.91
C ALA A 268 -18.33 17.48 10.82
N GLY A 269 -17.13 17.27 10.32
CA GLY A 269 -16.02 16.75 11.11
C GLY A 269 -15.79 17.58 12.37
N VAL A 270 -15.46 16.90 13.49
CA VAL A 270 -15.10 17.56 14.75
C VAL A 270 -13.60 17.77 14.77
N THR A 271 -13.17 19.00 14.98
CA THR A 271 -11.74 19.35 15.02
C THR A 271 -11.31 19.59 16.47
N SER A 272 -10.14 19.06 16.83
CA SER A 272 -9.52 19.28 18.14
C SER A 272 -9.03 20.72 18.32
N ASN A 273 -8.60 21.02 19.55
CA ASN A 273 -7.73 22.17 19.79
C ASN A 273 -6.39 22.01 19.03
N THR A 274 -5.80 23.12 18.60
CA THR A 274 -4.45 23.14 18.03
C THR A 274 -3.42 23.02 19.12
N VAL A 275 -2.45 22.10 18.99
CA VAL A 275 -1.35 21.93 19.94
C VAL A 275 0.00 21.98 19.24
N THR A 276 1.07 22.12 20.05
CA THR A 276 2.44 22.09 19.53
C THR A 276 3.08 20.72 19.71
N LEU A 277 3.71 20.23 18.65
CA LEU A 277 4.70 19.15 18.66
C LEU A 277 6.09 19.79 18.52
N THR A 278 6.88 19.79 19.61
CA THR A 278 8.25 20.32 19.59
C THR A 278 9.24 19.17 19.46
N ILE A 279 9.99 19.12 18.37
CA ILE A 279 11.06 18.15 18.14
C ILE A 279 12.39 18.84 18.41
N ALA A 280 13.04 18.49 19.53
CA ALA A 280 14.35 19.03 19.89
C ALA A 280 15.46 18.24 19.17
N PRO A 281 16.60 18.89 18.79
CA PRO A 281 17.76 18.17 18.31
C PRO A 281 18.35 17.29 19.42
N GLN A 282 19.11 16.26 19.07
CA GLN A 282 19.80 15.42 20.05
C GLN A 282 20.79 16.22 20.89
N ALA A 283 20.92 15.86 22.15
CA ALA A 283 21.95 16.44 23.02
C ALA A 283 23.34 15.93 22.63
N THR A 284 24.32 16.82 22.62
CA THR A 284 25.71 16.42 22.39
C THR A 284 26.36 15.86 23.65
N LYS A 285 27.53 15.23 23.49
CA LYS A 285 28.39 14.77 24.60
C LYS A 285 29.65 15.61 24.63
N VAL A 286 29.96 16.28 25.74
CA VAL A 286 31.24 16.96 25.94
C VAL A 286 32.33 15.87 26.11
N THR A 287 33.21 15.78 25.16
CA THR A 287 34.29 14.76 25.10
C THR A 287 35.51 15.15 25.91
N SER A 288 35.88 16.45 25.89
CA SER A 288 37.05 16.92 26.65
C SER A 288 36.93 18.37 27.15
N VAL A 289 37.59 18.62 28.26
CA VAL A 289 37.90 19.95 28.78
C VAL A 289 39.39 19.98 29.04
N ALA A 290 40.16 20.58 28.13
CA ALA A 290 41.61 20.53 28.13
C ALA A 290 42.22 21.92 28.28
N ASN A 291 43.39 22.00 28.95
CA ASN A 291 44.14 23.22 29.01
C ASN A 291 44.88 23.48 27.67
N ALA A 292 44.63 24.62 27.06
CA ALA A 292 45.46 25.21 26.05
C ALA A 292 46.56 26.10 26.73
N THR A 293 47.38 26.78 25.93
CA THR A 293 48.50 27.57 26.47
C THR A 293 48.03 28.65 27.44
N SER A 294 46.98 29.38 27.13
CA SER A 294 46.48 30.51 27.90
C SER A 294 45.04 30.34 28.43
N ASN A 295 44.31 29.36 27.94
CA ASN A 295 42.87 29.18 28.17
C ASN A 295 42.49 27.71 28.31
N VAL A 296 41.17 27.44 28.29
CA VAL A 296 40.62 26.09 28.27
C VAL A 296 39.89 25.85 26.96
N THR A 297 40.15 24.71 26.36
CA THR A 297 39.40 24.24 25.17
C THR A 297 38.39 23.19 25.60
N VAL A 298 37.13 23.39 25.21
CA VAL A 298 36.03 22.44 25.36
C VAL A 298 35.80 21.80 23.99
N SER A 299 35.62 20.49 23.96
CA SER A 299 35.28 19.76 22.73
C SER A 299 34.10 18.84 22.99
N TRP A 300 33.30 18.61 21.96
CA TRP A 300 32.09 17.77 22.01
C TRP A 300 31.89 16.97 20.73
N ASN A 301 30.94 16.06 20.71
CA ASN A 301 30.59 15.31 19.53
C ASN A 301 29.73 16.15 18.58
N LYS A 302 29.93 15.95 17.27
CA LYS A 302 29.03 16.49 16.25
C LYS A 302 27.65 15.83 16.40
N VAL A 303 26.58 16.62 16.22
CA VAL A 303 25.19 16.16 16.23
C VAL A 303 24.60 16.34 14.85
N SER A 304 23.85 15.34 14.39
CA SER A 304 23.09 15.40 13.12
C SER A 304 22.00 16.47 13.22
N LYS A 305 21.72 17.13 12.09
CA LYS A 305 20.71 18.21 12.03
C LYS A 305 20.96 19.37 13.01
N ALA A 306 22.19 19.52 13.55
CA ALA A 306 22.52 20.72 14.32
C ALA A 306 22.75 21.90 13.39
N SER A 307 22.27 23.09 13.75
CA SER A 307 22.69 24.37 13.15
C SER A 307 23.90 24.93 13.91
N GLY A 308 24.05 24.56 15.18
CA GLY A 308 25.16 24.99 16.01
C GLY A 308 25.02 24.58 17.47
N TYR A 309 25.79 25.26 18.33
CA TYR A 309 25.90 24.90 19.75
C TYR A 309 25.95 26.12 20.65
N TYR A 310 25.29 26.03 21.81
CA TYR A 310 25.48 26.98 22.91
C TYR A 310 26.41 26.35 23.92
N VAL A 311 27.47 27.10 24.32
CA VAL A 311 28.41 26.64 25.30
C VAL A 311 28.12 27.35 26.64
N TYR A 312 27.99 26.57 27.69
CA TYR A 312 27.73 27.04 29.05
C TYR A 312 28.89 26.70 29.95
N ARG A 313 29.18 27.60 30.86
CA ARG A 313 30.25 27.45 31.86
C ARG A 313 29.71 27.71 33.26
N SER A 314 30.23 26.96 34.21
CA SER A 314 30.09 27.17 35.66
C SER A 314 31.44 27.07 36.35
N THR A 315 31.58 27.76 37.50
CA THR A 315 32.75 27.65 38.42
C THR A 315 32.46 26.88 39.68
N ASP A 316 31.19 26.75 40.03
CA ASP A 316 30.71 26.03 41.21
C ASP A 316 30.09 24.64 40.83
N GLY A 317 29.70 24.45 39.54
CA GLY A 317 29.02 23.27 39.05
C GLY A 317 27.51 23.30 39.21
N LYS A 318 26.96 24.39 39.74
CA LYS A 318 25.52 24.58 39.98
C LYS A 318 24.92 25.58 38.99
N LYS A 319 25.39 26.84 39.03
CA LYS A 319 24.91 27.89 38.10
C LYS A 319 25.71 27.92 36.81
N PHE A 320 25.02 27.74 35.69
CA PHE A 320 25.61 27.74 34.35
C PHE A 320 25.21 29.00 33.57
N THR A 321 26.19 29.66 33.00
CA THR A 321 26.03 30.87 32.17
C THR A 321 26.42 30.52 30.72
N LYS A 322 25.65 30.94 29.75
CA LYS A 322 25.99 30.85 28.32
C LYS A 322 27.16 31.80 28.05
N ILE A 323 28.26 31.24 27.53
CA ILE A 323 29.49 31.98 27.24
C ILE A 323 29.79 32.11 25.75
N ALA A 324 29.12 31.28 24.91
CA ALA A 324 29.29 31.34 23.48
C ALA A 324 28.10 30.74 22.73
N THR A 325 27.88 31.25 21.52
CA THR A 325 27.11 30.65 20.45
C THR A 325 28.03 30.26 19.31
N VAL A 326 28.09 28.99 19.00
CA VAL A 326 28.86 28.44 17.88
C VAL A 326 27.91 28.22 16.71
N LYS A 327 27.96 29.12 15.71
CA LYS A 327 27.01 29.14 14.57
C LYS A 327 27.35 28.15 13.46
N SER A 328 27.97 27.01 13.78
CA SER A 328 28.37 25.99 12.80
C SER A 328 28.27 24.60 13.40
N ALA A 329 27.56 23.73 12.74
CA ALA A 329 27.41 22.33 13.14
C ALA A 329 28.72 21.53 13.04
N SER A 330 29.65 21.95 12.15
CA SER A 330 30.97 21.31 11.99
C SER A 330 32.00 21.72 13.03
N THR A 331 31.76 22.84 13.70
CA THR A 331 32.66 23.33 14.77
C THR A 331 32.29 22.68 16.09
N VAL A 332 33.06 21.69 16.49
CA VAL A 332 32.86 20.88 17.70
C VAL A 332 33.84 21.18 18.83
N LYS A 333 34.35 22.39 18.87
CA LYS A 333 35.28 22.89 19.89
C LYS A 333 35.08 24.36 20.13
N TYR A 334 35.33 24.81 21.37
CA TYR A 334 35.35 26.21 21.76
C TYR A 334 36.52 26.51 22.68
N ASN A 335 37.22 27.61 22.43
CA ASN A 335 38.34 28.09 23.25
C ASN A 335 37.81 29.16 24.21
N ASP A 336 37.61 28.82 25.47
CA ASP A 336 37.18 29.77 26.50
C ASP A 336 38.31 30.67 26.93
N LYS A 337 38.48 31.79 26.24
CA LYS A 337 39.51 32.78 26.51
C LYS A 337 39.42 33.44 27.89
N LYS A 338 38.28 33.33 28.55
CA LYS A 338 38.05 33.87 29.92
C LYS A 338 38.39 32.87 31.02
N ALA A 339 38.62 31.59 30.66
CA ALA A 339 39.07 30.58 31.64
C ALA A 339 40.58 30.60 31.87
N THR A 340 41.10 31.64 32.54
CA THR A 340 42.54 31.90 32.70
C THR A 340 43.07 31.64 34.12
N LYS A 341 42.22 31.67 35.15
CA LYS A 341 42.61 31.62 36.58
C LYS A 341 43.22 30.28 36.97
N ASN A 342 44.54 30.30 37.28
CA ASN A 342 45.27 29.07 37.63
C ASN A 342 44.68 28.36 38.86
N GLY A 343 44.48 27.05 38.75
CA GLY A 343 43.86 26.21 39.80
C GLY A 343 42.36 26.23 39.87
N GLN A 344 41.68 27.13 39.12
CA GLN A 344 40.24 27.24 39.11
C GLN A 344 39.60 26.02 38.45
N LYS A 345 38.55 25.51 39.11
CA LYS A 345 37.61 24.55 38.56
C LYS A 345 36.69 25.26 37.58
N TYR A 346 36.47 24.64 36.38
CA TYR A 346 35.49 25.05 35.43
C TYR A 346 34.67 23.81 35.01
N VAL A 347 33.36 23.97 34.92
CA VAL A 347 32.44 22.93 34.52
C VAL A 347 31.71 23.43 33.29
N TYR A 348 31.65 22.59 32.25
CA TYR A 348 31.02 22.95 31.01
C TYR A 348 29.87 22.03 30.68
N LYS A 349 28.84 22.62 30.06
CA LYS A 349 27.73 21.95 29.38
C LYS A 349 27.60 22.53 27.97
N VAL A 350 27.11 21.75 27.04
CA VAL A 350 26.85 22.19 25.68
C VAL A 350 25.41 21.81 25.34
N VAL A 351 24.72 22.70 24.64
CA VAL A 351 23.37 22.52 24.12
C VAL A 351 23.47 22.59 22.61
N THR A 352 22.89 21.63 21.93
CA THR A 352 22.69 21.66 20.46
C THR A 352 21.50 22.54 20.15
N TYR A 353 21.55 23.37 19.12
CA TYR A 353 20.38 24.05 18.60
C TYR A 353 20.21 23.79 17.11
N TYR A 354 18.96 23.89 16.66
CA TYR A 354 18.57 23.83 15.27
C TYR A 354 17.71 25.05 14.93
N ASN A 355 18.01 25.67 13.79
CA ASN A 355 17.26 26.80 13.24
C ASN A 355 16.44 26.27 12.05
N GLY A 356 15.20 25.92 12.28
CA GLY A 356 14.20 25.56 11.27
C GLY A 356 13.15 26.68 11.17
N ASN A 357 11.88 26.29 11.13
CA ASN A 357 10.75 27.22 11.22
C ASN A 357 10.82 28.05 12.51
N GLN A 358 11.24 27.44 13.62
CA GLN A 358 11.58 28.09 14.87
C GLN A 358 12.88 27.46 15.45
N THR A 359 13.62 28.25 16.23
CA THR A 359 14.81 27.76 16.92
C THR A 359 14.43 26.84 18.07
N VAL A 360 14.84 25.58 17.98
CA VAL A 360 14.70 24.60 19.07
C VAL A 360 16.07 24.16 19.59
N SER A 361 16.09 23.74 20.84
CA SER A 361 17.32 23.36 21.52
C SER A 361 17.20 22.04 22.25
N SER A 362 18.29 21.27 22.28
CA SER A 362 18.39 20.04 23.06
C SER A 362 18.40 20.31 24.56
N ALA A 363 18.27 19.25 25.34
CA ALA A 363 18.69 19.28 26.74
C ALA A 363 20.20 19.58 26.87
N TYR A 364 20.63 19.97 28.04
CA TYR A 364 22.04 20.12 28.37
C TYR A 364 22.77 18.77 28.21
N SER A 365 23.99 18.81 27.65
CA SER A 365 24.91 17.68 27.76
C SER A 365 25.19 17.35 29.24
N ALA A 366 25.67 16.14 29.50
CA ALA A 366 26.31 15.85 30.79
C ALA A 366 27.44 16.85 31.08
N ALA A 367 27.52 17.27 32.30
CA ALA A 367 28.55 18.23 32.73
C ALA A 367 29.94 17.61 32.70
N LYS A 368 30.93 18.35 32.18
CA LYS A 368 32.33 17.93 32.19
C LYS A 368 33.21 18.94 32.89
N THR A 369 33.96 18.45 33.87
CA THR A 369 34.87 19.28 34.68
C THR A 369 36.24 19.33 34.07
N GLY A 370 36.88 20.51 34.17
CA GLY A 370 38.29 20.74 33.95
C GLY A 370 38.87 21.66 35.02
N TYR A 371 40.18 21.60 35.20
CA TYR A 371 40.89 22.54 36.06
C TYR A 371 41.86 23.32 35.16
N ARG A 372 41.81 24.65 35.26
CA ARG A 372 42.79 25.49 34.58
C ARG A 372 44.13 25.40 35.30
N LEU A 373 45.16 24.95 34.57
CA LEU A 373 46.53 24.92 35.07
C LEU A 373 47.42 25.71 34.08
N SER A 374 48.10 26.72 34.61
CA SER A 374 49.03 27.56 33.82
C SER A 374 50.11 26.70 33.15
N THR A 375 50.41 27.04 31.92
CA THR A 375 51.47 26.36 31.14
C THR A 375 52.82 26.56 31.79
N MET A 376 53.56 25.50 31.97
CA MET A 376 54.88 25.55 32.63
C MET A 376 55.94 26.19 31.71
N LYS A 377 56.94 26.81 32.37
CA LYS A 377 58.11 27.34 31.69
C LYS A 377 59.34 26.59 32.21
N VAL A 378 60.13 26.02 31.31
CA VAL A 378 61.43 25.46 31.63
C VAL A 378 62.42 26.61 31.75
N SER A 379 62.88 26.88 32.97
CA SER A 379 63.79 27.94 33.25
C SER A 379 65.18 27.61 32.72
N SER A 380 65.72 26.43 33.04
CA SER A 380 66.97 25.94 32.60
C SER A 380 66.95 24.44 32.22
N LEU A 381 67.75 24.07 31.21
CA LEU A 381 67.97 22.67 30.82
C LEU A 381 69.48 22.55 30.46
N THR A 382 70.23 21.82 31.30
CA THR A 382 71.63 21.68 31.19
C THR A 382 72.12 20.24 31.18
N ASN A 383 73.20 19.93 30.53
CA ASN A 383 73.89 18.66 30.65
C ASN A 383 74.68 18.58 31.98
N LYS A 384 74.65 17.39 32.63
CA LYS A 384 75.46 17.08 33.83
C LYS A 384 76.32 15.82 33.60
N LYS A 385 77.45 15.73 34.33
CA LYS A 385 78.31 14.51 34.28
C LYS A 385 77.52 13.24 34.49
N GLY A 386 77.93 12.12 33.89
CA GLY A 386 77.28 10.79 34.05
C GLY A 386 76.03 10.61 33.18
N LYS A 387 76.02 11.13 31.94
CA LYS A 387 74.91 10.93 30.99
C LYS A 387 73.60 11.44 31.52
N LYS A 388 73.55 12.63 32.10
CA LYS A 388 72.35 13.20 32.77
C LYS A 388 71.98 14.56 32.16
N ALA A 389 70.69 14.87 32.18
CA ALA A 389 70.11 16.16 31.91
C ALA A 389 69.47 16.71 33.18
N TYR A 390 69.73 17.95 33.50
CA TYR A 390 69.14 18.64 34.66
C TYR A 390 68.17 19.69 34.14
N ILE A 391 66.95 19.59 34.55
CA ILE A 391 65.85 20.48 34.21
C ILE A 391 65.40 21.29 35.46
N LYS A 392 65.25 22.63 35.28
CA LYS A 392 64.71 23.53 36.29
C LYS A 392 63.48 24.26 35.73
N TRP A 393 62.47 24.44 36.58
CA TRP A 393 61.21 25.13 36.22
C TRP A 393 60.64 25.96 37.37
N THR A 394 59.68 26.85 37.05
CA THR A 394 58.98 27.63 38.07
C THR A 394 57.85 26.74 38.63
N LYS A 395 57.77 26.71 39.99
CA LYS A 395 56.75 25.93 40.70
C LYS A 395 55.33 26.45 40.38
N ASN A 396 54.37 25.54 40.16
CA ASN A 396 52.96 25.85 40.15
C ASN A 396 52.32 25.39 41.45
N SER A 397 51.97 26.33 42.32
CA SER A 397 51.38 26.05 43.67
C SER A 397 50.03 25.37 43.66
N LYS A 398 49.32 25.37 42.50
CA LYS A 398 47.99 24.78 42.33
C LYS A 398 48.06 23.36 41.74
N SER A 399 49.28 22.83 41.53
CA SER A 399 49.47 21.45 40.97
C SER A 399 49.77 20.45 42.07
N THR A 400 49.43 19.19 41.79
CA THR A 400 49.75 18.01 42.60
C THR A 400 51.13 17.46 42.24
N GLY A 401 51.63 17.76 41.04
CA GLY A 401 52.94 17.32 40.57
C GLY A 401 53.22 17.72 39.10
N TYR A 402 54.33 17.21 38.61
CA TYR A 402 54.82 17.51 37.27
C TYR A 402 55.09 16.26 36.50
N GLN A 403 54.92 16.34 35.19
CA GLN A 403 55.30 15.30 34.23
C GLN A 403 56.28 15.92 33.22
N ILE A 404 57.44 15.28 33.08
CA ILE A 404 58.49 15.70 32.17
C ILE A 404 58.57 14.67 31.05
N LYS A 405 58.42 15.10 29.82
CA LYS A 405 58.51 14.26 28.61
C LYS A 405 59.84 14.58 27.91
N TYR A 406 60.58 13.56 27.57
CA TYR A 406 61.84 13.70 26.85
C TYR A 406 61.95 12.67 25.73
N VAL A 407 62.63 13.06 24.65
CA VAL A 407 62.78 12.23 23.45
C VAL A 407 64.08 12.60 22.71
N THR A 408 64.70 11.64 22.07
CA THR A 408 65.87 11.86 21.19
C THR A 408 65.58 11.22 19.81
N GLY A 409 65.94 11.95 18.74
CA GLY A 409 65.71 11.51 17.35
C GLY A 409 64.26 11.08 17.12
N LYS A 410 64.05 9.96 16.45
CA LYS A 410 62.75 9.34 16.15
C LYS A 410 62.30 8.35 17.24
N SER A 411 63.02 8.25 18.40
CA SER A 411 62.66 7.28 19.45
C SER A 411 61.33 7.59 20.13
N LYS A 412 60.71 6.56 20.73
CA LYS A 412 59.53 6.75 21.55
C LYS A 412 59.82 7.65 22.73
N ALA A 413 58.94 8.64 22.93
CA ALA A 413 59.09 9.59 24.05
C ALA A 413 58.93 8.88 25.41
N LYS A 414 59.84 9.22 26.34
CA LYS A 414 59.77 8.76 27.73
C LYS A 414 59.24 9.86 28.63
N THR A 415 58.66 9.49 29.77
CA THR A 415 58.14 10.42 30.77
C THR A 415 58.66 10.09 32.16
N VAL A 416 58.93 11.11 32.95
CA VAL A 416 59.20 10.99 34.39
C VAL A 416 58.33 11.96 35.16
N LYS A 417 57.96 11.61 36.39
CA LYS A 417 57.18 12.47 37.29
C LYS A 417 58.06 13.14 38.31
N ALA A 418 57.55 14.28 38.78
CA ALA A 418 58.15 14.99 39.91
C ALA A 418 57.05 15.44 40.88
N SER A 419 57.33 15.59 42.18
CA SER A 419 56.38 15.99 43.20
C SER A 419 56.00 17.48 43.05
N SER A 420 54.93 17.90 43.71
CA SER A 420 54.48 19.29 43.72
C SER A 420 55.49 20.27 44.34
N LYS A 421 56.35 19.77 45.23
CA LYS A 421 57.38 20.56 45.89
C LYS A 421 58.60 20.76 45.00
N ALA A 422 58.82 19.90 43.97
CA ALA A 422 60.00 19.94 43.12
C ALA A 422 60.03 21.19 42.23
N LYS A 423 61.24 21.76 42.10
CA LYS A 423 61.59 22.86 41.15
C LYS A 423 62.58 22.36 40.12
N THR A 424 63.11 21.16 40.31
CA THR A 424 64.19 20.58 39.48
C THR A 424 64.00 19.07 39.38
N LYS A 425 64.60 18.47 38.33
CA LYS A 425 64.72 17.02 38.16
C LYS A 425 65.93 16.68 37.32
N THR A 426 66.63 15.64 37.77
CA THR A 426 67.68 15.04 36.96
C THR A 426 67.08 13.86 36.17
N ILE A 427 67.34 13.81 34.89
CA ILE A 427 67.00 12.70 33.99
C ILE A 427 68.32 11.94 33.74
N SER A 428 68.40 10.73 34.18
CA SER A 428 69.62 9.88 34.11
C SER A 428 69.53 8.84 33.01
N LYS A 429 70.61 8.09 32.76
CA LYS A 429 70.69 7.01 31.78
C LYS A 429 70.41 7.47 30.34
N LEU A 430 70.85 8.67 29.99
CA LEU A 430 70.75 9.21 28.64
C LEU A 430 71.88 8.72 27.78
N LYS A 431 71.74 8.72 26.45
CA LYS A 431 72.78 8.30 25.50
C LYS A 431 73.75 9.49 25.22
N LYS A 432 75.09 9.26 25.40
CA LYS A 432 76.15 10.23 25.08
C LYS A 432 76.02 10.62 23.60
N GLY A 433 76.35 11.87 23.29
CA GLY A 433 76.35 12.47 21.94
C GLY A 433 74.98 12.83 21.39
N LYS A 434 73.89 12.32 22.01
CA LYS A 434 72.51 12.55 21.53
C LYS A 434 71.89 13.84 22.11
N THR A 435 71.10 14.52 21.28
CA THR A 435 70.31 15.68 21.70
C THR A 435 68.92 15.21 22.14
N TYR A 436 68.53 15.62 23.34
CA TYR A 436 67.20 15.34 23.90
C TYR A 436 66.33 16.58 23.86
N LYS A 437 65.11 16.43 23.30
CA LYS A 437 64.04 17.43 23.35
C LYS A 437 63.21 17.19 24.59
N VAL A 438 63.03 18.24 25.41
CA VAL A 438 62.37 18.11 26.73
C VAL A 438 61.23 19.11 26.83
N ARG A 439 60.08 18.67 27.37
CA ARG A 439 58.95 19.49 27.72
C ARG A 439 58.45 19.09 29.13
N ILE A 440 57.78 20.04 29.82
CA ILE A 440 57.20 19.82 31.12
C ILE A 440 55.77 20.28 31.12
N ARG A 441 54.92 19.58 31.89
CA ARG A 441 53.57 20.03 32.25
C ARG A 441 53.29 19.78 33.74
N SER A 442 52.46 20.60 34.35
CA SER A 442 51.91 20.30 35.65
C SER A 442 50.66 19.45 35.57
N TYR A 443 50.36 18.76 36.61
CA TYR A 443 49.06 18.07 36.76
C TYR A 443 48.45 18.33 38.12
N LYS A 444 47.08 18.24 38.17
CA LYS A 444 46.29 18.26 39.39
C LYS A 444 45.49 16.94 39.43
N LYS A 445 45.65 16.21 40.53
CA LYS A 445 44.85 15.03 40.81
C LYS A 445 43.73 15.40 41.74
N VAL A 446 42.49 15.12 41.37
CA VAL A 446 41.29 15.34 42.21
C VAL A 446 40.47 14.03 42.16
N SER A 447 40.32 13.41 43.32
CA SER A 447 39.82 12.03 43.40
C SER A 447 40.65 11.13 42.48
N ASN A 448 40.03 10.36 41.60
CA ASN A 448 40.71 9.48 40.67
C ASN A 448 41.02 10.10 39.28
N VAL A 449 40.69 11.39 39.10
CA VAL A 449 40.88 12.05 37.79
C VAL A 449 42.13 12.96 37.81
N THR A 450 42.95 12.87 36.78
CA THR A 450 44.15 13.69 36.61
C THR A 450 43.93 14.71 35.48
N TYR A 451 44.07 15.99 35.81
CA TYR A 451 43.97 17.13 34.93
C TYR A 451 45.38 17.67 34.63
N TYR A 452 45.72 17.91 33.38
CA TYR A 452 47.02 18.34 32.94
C TYR A 452 47.01 19.77 32.40
N SER A 453 48.10 20.55 32.65
CA SER A 453 48.35 21.77 31.91
C SER A 453 48.74 21.48 30.45
N ALA A 454 48.72 22.47 29.61
CA ALA A 454 49.41 22.37 28.31
C ALA A 454 50.92 22.10 28.55
N TRP A 455 51.57 21.46 27.57
CA TRP A 455 53.01 21.28 27.58
C TRP A 455 53.72 22.62 27.44
N SER A 456 54.85 22.79 28.12
CA SER A 456 55.75 23.91 27.92
C SER A 456 56.28 23.98 26.47
N LYS A 457 56.80 25.15 26.09
CA LYS A 457 57.70 25.23 24.94
C LYS A 457 58.81 24.20 25.08
N GLN A 458 59.28 23.61 23.98
CA GLN A 458 60.35 22.62 23.94
C GLN A 458 61.68 23.30 24.18
N LYS A 459 62.52 22.67 24.99
CA LYS A 459 63.95 22.96 25.08
C LYS A 459 64.77 21.72 24.69
N SER A 460 66.00 21.92 24.24
CA SER A 460 66.84 20.81 23.81
C SER A 460 68.18 20.90 24.57
N VAL A 461 68.78 19.74 24.83
CA VAL A 461 70.12 19.62 25.45
C VAL A 461 70.88 18.47 24.80
N LYS A 462 72.10 18.70 24.38
CA LYS A 462 73.04 17.68 23.90
C LYS A 462 73.77 17.08 25.09
N ILE A 463 73.74 15.73 25.23
CA ILE A 463 74.42 15.04 26.30
C ILE A 463 75.89 14.88 25.89
N LYS A 464 76.75 15.62 26.67
CA LYS A 464 78.19 15.55 26.50
C LYS A 464 78.78 14.36 27.27
N LYS A 465 80.09 14.12 27.12
CA LYS A 465 80.78 13.05 27.87
C LYS A 465 80.63 13.14 29.38
#